data_66107bc4b2839f16d7346caeb1d5025f
#
_entry.id   66107bc4b2839f16d7346caeb1d5025f
#
_cell.length_a   1.000
_cell.length_b   1.000
_cell.length_c   1.000
_cell.angle_alpha   90.00
_cell.angle_beta   90.00
_cell.angle_gamma   90.00
#
_symmetry.space_group_name_H-M   'P 1'
#
loop_
_entity.id
_entity.type
_entity.pdbx_description
1 polymer ?
#
loop_
_entity_poly.entity_id
_entity_poly.type
_entity_poly.pdbx_seq_one_letter_code
_entity_poly.pdbx_strand_id
1 'polypeptide(L)'
;MCESNNILYQAASVWNKLTDYCYVFTYGYKNQLYTINLSFSMEDFPHLAGFQYLKDISLPRYNSSKVVEKILEKKIKYEQIVKGTQYEEMVKPRLEALIRLDDILENDFLLFSYMPDKYPFATAIKADYLISCHLDLVSFVFIIQNTSDGKAKCDYLCCSAFTKGERDYEANQRRRALLKKERIHIPTNSTTVLFDRLEN
;
A
#
# COMPACT_ATOMS: atom_id res chain seq x y z
N MET A 1 20.84 15.20 -12.71
CA MET A 1 19.39 14.99 -12.87
C MET A 1 18.74 15.33 -11.53
N CYS A 2 17.72 16.17 -11.52
CA CYS A 2 17.07 16.65 -10.31
C CYS A 2 16.44 15.48 -9.54
N GLU A 3 16.59 15.41 -8.23
CA GLU A 3 16.05 14.33 -7.38
C GLU A 3 14.51 14.21 -7.46
N SER A 4 13.84 15.27 -7.92
CA SER A 4 12.38 15.32 -8.09
C SER A 4 11.80 14.30 -9.09
N ASN A 5 12.63 13.66 -9.94
CA ASN A 5 12.17 12.68 -10.93
C ASN A 5 12.49 11.22 -10.56
N ASN A 6 13.06 10.96 -9.38
CA ASN A 6 13.40 9.60 -8.96
C ASN A 6 12.24 8.97 -8.16
N ILE A 7 11.30 8.34 -8.88
CA ILE A 7 10.11 7.73 -8.28
C ILE A 7 10.45 6.60 -7.31
N LEU A 8 11.57 5.90 -7.49
CA LEU A 8 12.02 4.88 -6.55
C LEU A 8 12.39 5.49 -5.19
N TYR A 9 13.16 6.59 -5.21
CA TYR A 9 13.56 7.30 -4.00
C TYR A 9 12.34 7.91 -3.28
N GLN A 10 11.41 8.50 -4.03
CA GLN A 10 10.17 9.05 -3.47
C GLN A 10 9.32 7.96 -2.82
N ALA A 11 9.10 6.82 -3.49
CA ALA A 11 8.37 5.70 -2.95
C ALA A 11 9.02 5.15 -1.66
N ALA A 12 10.34 5.00 -1.65
CA ALA A 12 11.08 4.57 -0.48
C ALA A 12 10.97 5.58 0.68
N SER A 13 10.97 6.88 0.39
CA SER A 13 10.82 7.95 1.39
C SER A 13 9.44 7.95 2.03
N VAL A 14 8.38 7.82 1.22
CA VAL A 14 7.00 7.69 1.72
C VAL A 14 6.86 6.43 2.57
N TRP A 15 7.36 5.29 2.06
CA TRP A 15 7.31 4.04 2.81
C TRP A 15 8.04 4.11 4.15
N ASN A 16 9.23 4.69 4.18
CA ASN A 16 9.99 4.89 5.42
C ASN A 16 9.20 5.69 6.46
N LYS A 17 8.52 6.76 6.03
CA LYS A 17 7.64 7.56 6.88
C LYS A 17 6.46 6.73 7.39
N LEU A 18 5.82 5.93 6.53
CA LEU A 18 4.63 5.14 6.87
C LEU A 18 4.90 4.09 7.94
N THR A 19 6.13 3.57 8.06
CA THR A 19 6.48 2.59 9.10
C THR A 19 6.34 3.12 10.53
N ASP A 20 6.30 4.44 10.71
CA ASP A 20 6.07 5.08 12.01
C ASP A 20 4.57 5.22 12.35
N TYR A 21 3.67 4.76 11.46
CA TYR A 21 2.23 4.95 11.62
C TYR A 21 1.44 3.64 11.56
N CYS A 22 0.33 3.63 12.31
CA CYS A 22 -0.75 2.68 12.15
C CYS A 22 -2.01 3.47 11.77
N TYR A 23 -2.69 3.05 10.70
CA TYR A 23 -3.97 3.62 10.28
C TYR A 23 -5.10 2.74 10.78
N VAL A 24 -6.10 3.37 11.39
CA VAL A 24 -7.28 2.68 11.94
C VAL A 24 -8.50 3.10 11.13
N PHE A 25 -9.15 2.14 10.49
CA PHE A 25 -10.36 2.35 9.70
C PHE A 25 -11.53 1.65 10.36
N THR A 26 -12.54 2.41 10.80
CA THR A 26 -13.79 1.84 11.30
C THR A 26 -14.86 1.91 10.23
N TYR A 27 -15.51 0.78 9.94
CA TYR A 27 -16.59 0.70 8.96
C TYR A 27 -17.81 -0.02 9.53
N GLY A 28 -18.99 0.34 9.01
CA GLY A 28 -20.26 -0.29 9.38
C GLY A 28 -20.64 -1.43 8.42
N TYR A 29 -21.14 -2.54 8.98
CA TYR A 29 -21.76 -3.62 8.22
C TYR A 29 -22.78 -4.39 9.06
N LYS A 30 -24.01 -4.59 8.55
CA LYS A 30 -25.09 -5.32 9.26
C LYS A 30 -25.31 -4.84 10.70
N ASN A 31 -25.40 -3.53 10.90
CA ASN A 31 -25.56 -2.88 12.21
C ASN A 31 -24.43 -3.17 13.23
N GLN A 32 -23.25 -3.57 12.75
CA GLN A 32 -22.06 -3.77 13.58
C GLN A 32 -20.91 -2.90 13.06
N LEU A 33 -20.01 -2.54 13.97
CA LEU A 33 -18.77 -1.84 13.66
C LEU A 33 -17.63 -2.85 13.56
N TYR A 34 -16.79 -2.64 12.57
CA TYR A 34 -15.57 -3.41 12.33
C TYR A 34 -14.38 -2.47 12.21
N THR A 35 -13.24 -2.90 12.67
CA THR A 35 -12.02 -2.10 12.65
C THR A 35 -10.90 -2.83 11.89
N ILE A 36 -10.18 -2.07 11.07
CA ILE A 36 -8.98 -2.48 10.36
C ILE A 36 -7.83 -1.65 10.91
N ASN A 37 -6.84 -2.29 11.50
CA ASN A 37 -5.60 -1.66 11.96
C ASN A 37 -4.49 -1.97 10.96
N LEU A 38 -4.17 -1.03 10.08
CA LEU A 38 -3.20 -1.20 9.00
C LEU A 38 -1.83 -0.67 9.42
N SER A 39 -0.81 -1.52 9.35
CA SER A 39 0.59 -1.17 9.61
C SER A 39 1.50 -1.47 8.40
N PHE A 40 2.74 -0.99 8.49
CA PHE A 40 3.75 -1.07 7.44
C PHE A 40 5.06 -1.60 8.01
N SER A 41 5.70 -2.53 7.29
CA SER A 41 7.02 -3.06 7.63
C SER A 41 8.02 -2.75 6.52
N MET A 42 9.26 -2.42 6.92
CA MET A 42 10.35 -2.23 5.95
C MET A 42 10.55 -3.43 5.03
N GLU A 43 10.23 -4.63 5.53
CA GLU A 43 10.43 -5.89 4.81
C GLU A 43 9.47 -6.07 3.63
N ASP A 44 8.32 -5.39 3.66
CA ASP A 44 7.28 -5.54 2.62
C ASP A 44 7.58 -4.69 1.38
N PHE A 45 8.36 -3.62 1.51
CA PHE A 45 8.64 -2.68 0.43
C PHE A 45 9.14 -3.33 -0.86
N PRO A 46 10.15 -4.22 -0.84
CA PRO A 46 10.68 -4.81 -2.08
C PRO A 46 9.61 -5.57 -2.87
N HIS A 47 8.72 -6.27 -2.17
CA HIS A 47 7.60 -6.98 -2.78
C HIS A 47 6.58 -6.00 -3.36
N LEU A 48 6.18 -5.00 -2.59
CA LEU A 48 5.21 -3.99 -3.02
C LEU A 48 5.72 -3.14 -4.18
N ALA A 49 7.00 -2.80 -4.17
CA ALA A 49 7.68 -2.11 -5.26
C ALA A 49 7.85 -2.97 -6.53
N GLY A 50 7.58 -4.28 -6.45
CA GLY A 50 7.63 -5.17 -7.62
C GLY A 50 9.01 -5.71 -7.95
N PHE A 51 9.98 -5.69 -7.02
CA PHE A 51 11.36 -6.16 -7.28
C PHE A 51 11.44 -7.63 -7.70
N GLN A 52 10.46 -8.46 -7.33
CA GLN A 52 10.36 -9.86 -7.76
C GLN A 52 10.17 -10.02 -9.28
N TYR A 53 9.78 -8.96 -10.00
CA TYR A 53 9.62 -8.97 -11.46
C TYR A 53 10.91 -8.58 -12.20
N LEU A 54 11.90 -8.03 -11.51
CA LEU A 54 13.18 -7.57 -12.07
C LEU A 54 14.22 -8.71 -12.10
N LYS A 55 13.87 -9.85 -12.73
CA LYS A 55 14.71 -11.05 -12.76
C LYS A 55 15.84 -10.98 -13.78
N ASP A 56 15.72 -10.11 -14.76
CA ASP A 56 16.62 -9.93 -15.90
C ASP A 56 17.70 -8.87 -15.65
N ILE A 57 17.66 -8.21 -14.49
CA ILE A 57 18.68 -7.24 -14.10
C ILE A 57 19.42 -7.70 -12.84
N SER A 58 20.67 -7.29 -12.72
CA SER A 58 21.46 -7.53 -11.51
C SER A 58 21.29 -6.37 -10.54
N LEU A 59 20.56 -6.60 -9.44
CA LEU A 59 20.48 -5.67 -8.32
C LEU A 59 21.36 -6.15 -7.17
N PRO A 60 21.96 -5.21 -6.41
CA PRO A 60 22.65 -5.57 -5.17
C PRO A 60 21.70 -6.31 -4.23
N ARG A 61 22.15 -7.45 -3.70
CA ARG A 61 21.35 -8.25 -2.76
C ARG A 61 21.48 -7.72 -1.35
N TYR A 62 20.36 -7.33 -0.79
CA TYR A 62 20.22 -6.92 0.61
C TYR A 62 19.09 -7.70 1.28
N ASN A 63 19.14 -7.78 2.60
CA ASN A 63 17.99 -8.25 3.36
C ASN A 63 16.79 -7.31 3.09
N SER A 64 15.58 -7.84 2.96
CA SER A 64 14.36 -7.08 2.66
C SER A 64 14.17 -5.87 3.58
N SER A 65 14.45 -6.02 4.88
CA SER A 65 14.39 -4.93 5.87
C SER A 65 15.39 -3.79 5.63
N LYS A 66 16.42 -4.00 4.79
CA LYS A 66 17.46 -3.00 4.50
C LYS A 66 17.30 -2.33 3.13
N VAL A 67 16.39 -2.81 2.29
CA VAL A 67 16.24 -2.32 0.91
C VAL A 67 15.88 -0.83 0.86
N VAL A 68 14.94 -0.39 1.69
CA VAL A 68 14.53 1.03 1.78
C VAL A 68 15.73 1.90 2.15
N GLU A 69 16.47 1.54 3.20
CA GLU A 69 17.69 2.24 3.61
C GLU A 69 18.70 2.34 2.44
N LYS A 70 18.91 1.22 1.70
CA LYS A 70 19.87 1.18 0.59
C LYS A 70 19.43 2.00 -0.63
N ILE A 71 18.13 2.19 -0.83
CA ILE A 71 17.61 3.12 -1.84
C ILE A 71 17.88 4.57 -1.40
N LEU A 72 17.57 4.90 -0.13
CA LEU A 72 17.77 6.25 0.42
C LEU A 72 19.28 6.61 0.46
N GLU A 73 20.17 5.64 0.68
CA GLU A 73 21.62 5.78 0.56
C GLU A 73 22.13 5.79 -0.90
N LYS A 74 21.25 5.71 -1.89
CA LYS A 74 21.59 5.68 -3.33
C LYS A 74 22.46 4.48 -3.75
N LYS A 75 22.45 3.39 -2.95
CA LYS A 75 23.15 2.13 -3.26
C LYS A 75 22.34 1.25 -4.22
N ILE A 76 21.00 1.34 -4.19
CA ILE A 76 20.11 0.84 -5.22
C ILE A 76 19.62 2.04 -6.02
N LYS A 77 19.92 2.08 -7.32
CA LYS A 77 19.69 3.24 -8.17
C LYS A 77 18.50 3.02 -9.09
N TYR A 78 17.76 4.09 -9.32
CA TYR A 78 16.62 4.12 -10.25
C TYR A 78 17.01 3.67 -11.66
N GLU A 79 18.16 4.14 -12.15
CA GLU A 79 18.70 3.82 -13.49
C GLU A 79 19.01 2.32 -13.67
N GLN A 80 19.08 1.56 -12.58
CA GLN A 80 19.24 0.10 -12.64
C GLN A 80 17.88 -0.57 -12.86
N ILE A 81 16.84 -0.16 -12.10
CA ILE A 81 15.54 -0.82 -12.16
C ILE A 81 14.78 -0.56 -13.46
N VAL A 82 14.94 0.64 -14.05
CA VAL A 82 14.28 0.98 -15.33
C VAL A 82 14.77 0.16 -16.51
N LYS A 83 15.88 -0.56 -16.38
CA LYS A 83 16.42 -1.45 -17.41
C LYS A 83 15.72 -2.81 -17.44
N GLY A 84 14.96 -3.14 -16.41
CA GLY A 84 14.22 -4.40 -16.35
C GLY A 84 13.10 -4.43 -17.39
N THR A 85 12.95 -5.55 -18.09
CA THR A 85 11.93 -5.72 -19.13
C THR A 85 10.52 -5.56 -18.60
N GLN A 86 10.29 -5.89 -17.34
CA GLN A 86 8.99 -5.79 -16.67
C GLN A 86 8.78 -4.45 -15.94
N TYR A 87 9.69 -3.48 -16.11
CA TYR A 87 9.63 -2.22 -15.37
C TYR A 87 8.34 -1.44 -15.64
N GLU A 88 8.04 -1.16 -16.92
CA GLU A 88 6.88 -0.32 -17.30
C GLU A 88 5.55 -0.95 -16.89
N GLU A 89 5.42 -2.28 -17.02
CA GLU A 89 4.16 -2.99 -16.76
C GLU A 89 3.96 -3.34 -15.28
N MET A 90 5.03 -3.79 -14.59
CA MET A 90 4.90 -4.40 -13.27
C MET A 90 5.46 -3.57 -12.13
N VAL A 91 6.46 -2.73 -12.37
CA VAL A 91 7.17 -1.99 -11.31
C VAL A 91 6.69 -0.55 -11.22
N LYS A 92 6.67 0.16 -12.33
CA LYS A 92 6.30 1.57 -12.39
C LYS A 92 4.92 1.87 -11.81
N PRO A 93 3.82 1.14 -12.16
CA PRO A 93 2.50 1.38 -11.56
C PRO A 93 2.47 1.17 -10.04
N ARG A 94 3.34 0.29 -9.53
CA ARG A 94 3.50 0.07 -8.09
C ARG A 94 4.20 1.25 -7.41
N LEU A 95 5.32 1.70 -7.98
CA LEU A 95 6.04 2.86 -7.44
C LEU A 95 5.16 4.11 -7.45
N GLU A 96 4.39 4.33 -8.52
CA GLU A 96 3.45 5.45 -8.64
C GLU A 96 2.36 5.42 -7.55
N ALA A 97 1.84 4.24 -7.21
CA ALA A 97 0.91 4.09 -6.10
C ALA A 97 1.58 4.29 -4.74
N LEU A 98 2.81 3.77 -4.57
CA LEU A 98 3.55 3.88 -3.30
C LEU A 98 3.97 5.32 -2.98
N ILE A 99 4.32 6.13 -3.98
CA ILE A 99 4.62 7.57 -3.80
C ILE A 99 3.43 8.32 -3.17
N ARG A 100 2.22 7.87 -3.45
CA ARG A 100 0.98 8.53 -3.07
C ARG A 100 0.25 7.80 -1.94
N LEU A 101 0.89 6.79 -1.35
CA LEU A 101 0.20 5.91 -0.41
C LEU A 101 -0.25 6.63 0.86
N ASP A 102 0.54 7.57 1.39
CA ASP A 102 0.13 8.41 2.51
C ASP A 102 -1.06 9.31 2.12
N ASP A 103 -1.03 9.96 0.97
CA ASP A 103 -2.15 10.75 0.46
C ASP A 103 -3.41 9.90 0.25
N ILE A 104 -3.28 8.70 -0.29
CA ILE A 104 -4.39 7.76 -0.48
C ILE A 104 -5.05 7.43 0.86
N LEU A 105 -4.27 7.15 1.89
CA LEU A 105 -4.78 6.77 3.20
C LEU A 105 -5.37 7.94 3.98
N GLU A 106 -4.86 9.15 3.80
CA GLU A 106 -5.30 10.35 4.52
C GLU A 106 -6.52 11.04 3.86
N ASN A 107 -6.67 10.93 2.54
CA ASN A 107 -7.78 11.53 1.80
C ASN A 107 -8.97 10.56 1.62
N ASP A 108 -9.95 10.97 0.82
CA ASP A 108 -11.14 10.17 0.55
C ASP A 108 -10.81 8.96 -0.32
N PHE A 109 -11.28 7.79 0.11
CA PHE A 109 -11.19 6.55 -0.64
C PHE A 109 -12.44 5.69 -0.46
N LEU A 110 -12.61 4.73 -1.35
CA LEU A 110 -13.64 3.70 -1.26
C LEU A 110 -13.03 2.43 -0.63
N LEU A 111 -13.73 1.89 0.37
CA LEU A 111 -13.35 0.62 1.01
C LEU A 111 -14.28 -0.49 0.53
N PHE A 112 -13.69 -1.61 0.11
CA PHE A 112 -14.43 -2.80 -0.33
C PHE A 112 -13.94 -4.04 0.43
N SER A 113 -14.85 -5.00 0.66
CA SER A 113 -14.42 -6.38 0.89
C SER A 113 -13.92 -6.95 -0.42
N TYR A 114 -12.72 -7.54 -0.39
CA TYR A 114 -12.12 -8.12 -1.57
C TYR A 114 -12.68 -9.52 -1.84
N MET A 115 -13.27 -9.72 -3.01
CA MET A 115 -13.90 -10.96 -3.45
C MET A 115 -13.37 -11.34 -4.85
N PRO A 116 -12.22 -12.03 -4.94
CA PRO A 116 -11.56 -12.32 -6.22
C PRO A 116 -12.40 -13.22 -7.16
N ASP A 117 -13.28 -14.04 -6.62
CA ASP A 117 -14.23 -14.90 -7.35
C ASP A 117 -15.34 -14.13 -8.09
N LYS A 118 -15.50 -12.83 -7.80
CA LYS A 118 -16.51 -11.97 -8.46
C LYS A 118 -15.96 -11.23 -9.69
N TYR A 119 -14.67 -11.31 -9.95
CA TYR A 119 -14.08 -10.70 -11.14
C TYR A 119 -14.35 -11.49 -12.42
N PRO A 120 -14.48 -10.82 -13.57
CA PRO A 120 -14.50 -11.48 -14.88
C PRO A 120 -13.10 -11.94 -15.34
N PHE A 121 -12.07 -11.77 -14.52
CA PHE A 121 -10.68 -12.11 -14.81
C PHE A 121 -10.03 -12.82 -13.63
N ALA A 122 -9.01 -13.64 -13.91
CA ALA A 122 -8.24 -14.28 -12.87
C ALA A 122 -7.24 -13.31 -12.23
N THR A 123 -7.07 -13.40 -10.91
CA THR A 123 -6.08 -12.64 -10.14
C THR A 123 -5.36 -13.55 -9.14
N ALA A 124 -4.06 -13.32 -8.96
CA ALA A 124 -3.25 -14.00 -7.96
C ALA A 124 -3.22 -13.24 -6.62
N ILE A 125 -3.85 -12.06 -6.54
CA ILE A 125 -3.86 -11.24 -5.32
C ILE A 125 -4.70 -11.96 -4.26
N LYS A 126 -4.10 -12.16 -3.08
CA LYS A 126 -4.78 -12.63 -1.88
C LYS A 126 -4.89 -11.45 -0.93
N ALA A 127 -6.12 -11.07 -0.62
CA ALA A 127 -6.42 -9.94 0.26
C ALA A 127 -7.80 -10.11 0.90
N ASP A 128 -8.06 -9.34 1.96
CA ASP A 128 -9.37 -9.27 2.62
C ASP A 128 -10.14 -8.01 2.22
N TYR A 129 -9.40 -6.91 1.99
CA TYR A 129 -9.98 -5.63 1.62
C TYR A 129 -9.23 -5.00 0.46
N LEU A 130 -9.95 -4.16 -0.27
CA LEU A 130 -9.48 -3.27 -1.32
C LEU A 130 -9.82 -1.83 -0.94
N ILE A 131 -8.82 -0.98 -0.95
CA ILE A 131 -8.96 0.48 -0.95
C ILE A 131 -8.81 0.96 -2.39
N SER A 132 -9.76 1.75 -2.86
CA SER A 132 -9.68 2.43 -4.15
C SER A 132 -9.75 3.94 -3.96
N CYS A 133 -8.78 4.63 -4.48
CA CYS A 133 -8.67 6.08 -4.41
C CYS A 133 -8.72 6.67 -5.83
N HIS A 134 -9.54 7.70 -6.01
CA HIS A 134 -9.82 8.36 -7.28
C HIS A 134 -9.29 9.81 -7.29
N LEU A 135 -8.12 10.06 -6.73
CA LEU A 135 -7.41 11.33 -6.89
C LEU A 135 -6.99 11.51 -8.37
N ASP A 136 -5.85 12.08 -8.68
CA ASP A 136 -5.42 12.29 -10.08
C ASP A 136 -5.26 10.97 -10.87
N LEU A 137 -4.77 9.92 -10.22
CA LEU A 137 -4.66 8.57 -10.77
C LEU A 137 -5.44 7.59 -9.92
N VAL A 138 -6.32 6.80 -10.51
CA VAL A 138 -6.99 5.72 -9.78
C VAL A 138 -5.96 4.73 -9.30
N SER A 139 -5.93 4.51 -8.00
CA SER A 139 -4.99 3.62 -7.34
C SER A 139 -5.71 2.59 -6.49
N PHE A 140 -5.21 1.36 -6.53
CA PHE A 140 -5.71 0.24 -5.75
C PHE A 140 -4.69 -0.16 -4.70
N VAL A 141 -5.15 -0.30 -3.45
CA VAL A 141 -4.35 -0.79 -2.32
C VAL A 141 -5.07 -1.99 -1.72
N PHE A 142 -4.41 -3.13 -1.72
CA PHE A 142 -4.92 -4.38 -1.19
C PHE A 142 -4.32 -4.65 0.18
N ILE A 143 -5.17 -5.00 1.13
CA ILE A 143 -4.77 -5.27 2.51
C ILE A 143 -5.22 -6.67 2.94
N ILE A 144 -4.37 -7.34 3.69
CA ILE A 144 -4.58 -8.71 4.17
C ILE A 144 -4.35 -8.78 5.67
N GLN A 145 -5.10 -9.65 6.35
CA GLN A 145 -4.92 -9.89 7.77
C GLN A 145 -3.51 -10.43 8.04
N ASN A 146 -2.85 -9.84 9.03
CA ASN A 146 -1.56 -10.34 9.50
C ASN A 146 -1.80 -11.60 10.36
N THR A 147 -1.40 -12.75 9.83
CA THR A 147 -1.52 -14.05 10.52
C THR A 147 -0.24 -14.47 11.23
N SER A 148 0.80 -13.64 11.23
CA SER A 148 2.05 -13.95 11.95
C SER A 148 1.84 -13.81 13.45
N ASP A 149 2.24 -14.86 14.17
CA ASP A 149 1.97 -15.04 15.61
C ASP A 149 2.32 -13.83 16.49
N GLY A 150 1.29 -13.22 17.03
CA GLY A 150 1.27 -12.81 18.45
C GLY A 150 1.92 -11.49 18.87
N LYS A 151 2.46 -10.63 17.98
CA LYS A 151 3.12 -9.37 18.41
C LYS A 151 2.85 -8.10 17.59
N ALA A 152 2.07 -8.14 16.54
CA ALA A 152 1.76 -6.94 15.80
C ALA A 152 0.65 -6.13 16.51
N LYS A 153 0.91 -4.86 16.84
CA LYS A 153 -0.11 -3.90 17.29
C LYS A 153 -1.20 -3.68 16.24
N CYS A 154 -0.97 -4.10 15.00
CA CYS A 154 -1.88 -3.92 13.87
C CYS A 154 -2.21 -5.26 13.22
N ASP A 155 -3.48 -5.42 12.87
CA ASP A 155 -4.04 -6.69 12.43
C ASP A 155 -3.91 -6.91 10.92
N TYR A 156 -3.58 -5.86 10.14
CA TYR A 156 -3.54 -5.90 8.68
C TYR A 156 -2.25 -5.29 8.11
N LEU A 157 -1.85 -5.81 6.95
CA LEU A 157 -0.69 -5.37 6.17
C LEU A 157 -1.12 -5.00 4.75
N CYS A 158 -0.40 -4.06 4.12
CA CYS A 158 -0.50 -3.83 2.69
C CYS A 158 0.17 -4.99 1.95
N CYS A 159 -0.56 -5.70 1.09
CA CYS A 159 -0.03 -6.84 0.34
C CYS A 159 0.14 -6.55 -1.17
N SER A 160 -0.51 -5.53 -1.70
CA SER A 160 -0.29 -5.04 -3.06
C SER A 160 -0.78 -3.61 -3.21
N ALA A 161 -0.08 -2.79 -4.00
CA ALA A 161 -0.51 -1.44 -4.35
C ALA A 161 -0.04 -1.13 -5.78
N PHE A 162 -0.93 -0.56 -6.61
CA PHE A 162 -0.62 -0.14 -7.98
C PHE A 162 -1.67 0.81 -8.54
N THR A 163 -1.31 1.60 -9.54
CA THR A 163 -2.24 2.43 -10.28
C THR A 163 -3.08 1.60 -11.25
N LYS A 164 -4.31 2.05 -11.53
CA LYS A 164 -5.25 1.34 -12.42
C LYS A 164 -4.65 1.18 -13.82
N GLY A 165 -4.62 -0.05 -14.29
CA GLY A 165 -4.39 -0.41 -15.68
C GLY A 165 -5.72 -0.78 -16.37
N GLU A 166 -5.69 -1.83 -17.19
CA GLU A 166 -6.87 -2.28 -17.94
C GLU A 166 -7.96 -2.94 -17.05
N ARG A 167 -7.54 -3.52 -15.93
CA ARG A 167 -8.46 -4.26 -15.04
C ARG A 167 -9.14 -3.32 -14.04
N ASP A 168 -10.46 -3.49 -13.91
CA ASP A 168 -11.25 -2.80 -12.92
C ASP A 168 -11.43 -3.66 -11.67
N TYR A 169 -10.65 -3.35 -10.63
CA TYR A 169 -10.69 -4.05 -9.35
C TYR A 169 -11.84 -3.60 -8.43
N GLU A 170 -12.61 -2.57 -8.79
CA GLU A 170 -13.86 -2.21 -8.07
C GLU A 170 -15.06 -3.02 -8.53
N ALA A 171 -15.00 -3.54 -9.76
CA ALA A 171 -16.13 -4.21 -10.38
C ALA A 171 -16.60 -5.41 -9.54
N ASN A 172 -17.90 -5.42 -9.24
CA ASN A 172 -18.59 -6.47 -8.47
C ASN A 172 -18.09 -6.63 -7.01
N GLN A 173 -17.32 -5.68 -6.49
CA GLN A 173 -16.86 -5.71 -5.11
C GLN A 173 -17.88 -5.09 -4.16
N ARG A 174 -17.95 -5.61 -2.92
CA ARG A 174 -18.88 -5.10 -1.91
C ARG A 174 -18.31 -3.92 -1.17
N ARG A 175 -18.86 -2.72 -1.43
CA ARG A 175 -18.46 -1.49 -0.73
C ARG A 175 -18.80 -1.57 0.77
N ARG A 176 -17.94 -1.01 1.60
CA ARG A 176 -18.11 -0.82 3.04
C ARG A 176 -18.30 0.66 3.36
N ALA A 177 -19.22 0.96 4.28
CA ALA A 177 -19.43 2.32 4.74
C ALA A 177 -18.33 2.71 5.73
N LEU A 178 -17.32 3.45 5.28
CA LEU A 178 -16.29 4.00 6.13
C LEU A 178 -16.90 5.06 7.05
N LEU A 179 -16.71 4.91 8.35
CA LEU A 179 -17.31 5.75 9.39
C LEU A 179 -16.27 6.57 10.14
N LYS A 180 -15.06 6.04 10.33
CA LYS A 180 -13.98 6.76 11.01
C LYS A 180 -12.63 6.38 10.43
N LYS A 181 -11.71 7.35 10.36
CA LYS A 181 -10.29 7.16 10.05
C LYS A 181 -9.44 7.85 11.10
N GLU A 182 -8.47 7.12 11.60
CA GLU A 182 -7.49 7.62 12.55
C GLU A 182 -6.09 7.23 12.11
N ARG A 183 -5.10 8.07 12.41
CA ARG A 183 -3.69 7.80 12.24
C ARG A 183 -3.00 7.87 13.59
N ILE A 184 -2.37 6.77 13.99
CA ILE A 184 -1.62 6.66 15.24
C ILE A 184 -0.14 6.71 14.91
N HIS A 185 0.58 7.67 15.47
CA HIS A 185 2.04 7.74 15.40
C HIS A 185 2.63 6.80 16.44
N ILE A 186 3.21 5.68 16.00
CA ILE A 186 3.65 4.57 16.86
C ILE A 186 4.68 5.02 17.92
N PRO A 187 5.74 5.79 17.56
CA PRO A 187 6.76 6.22 18.53
C PRO A 187 6.22 7.06 19.69
N THR A 188 5.24 7.92 19.46
CA THR A 188 4.68 8.82 20.49
C THR A 188 3.33 8.39 21.01
N ASN A 189 2.73 7.38 20.40
CA ASN A 189 1.37 6.92 20.66
C ASN A 189 0.31 8.04 20.53
N SER A 190 0.59 9.08 19.72
CA SER A 190 -0.34 10.18 19.45
C SER A 190 -1.31 9.78 18.34
N THR A 191 -2.59 10.12 18.52
CA THR A 191 -3.66 9.82 17.55
C THR A 191 -4.13 11.10 16.89
N THR A 192 -4.26 11.06 15.55
CA THR A 192 -4.87 12.12 14.74
C THR A 192 -6.13 11.55 14.11
N VAL A 193 -7.28 12.18 14.35
CA VAL A 193 -8.53 11.86 13.66
C VAL A 193 -8.50 12.52 12.29
N LEU A 194 -8.59 11.72 11.23
CA LEU A 194 -8.60 12.18 9.82
C LEU A 194 -10.03 12.37 9.31
N PHE A 195 -10.96 11.56 9.84
CA PHE A 195 -12.36 11.56 9.44
C PHE A 195 -13.19 10.89 10.52
N ASP A 196 -14.35 11.47 10.88
CA ASP A 196 -15.29 10.90 11.84
C ASP A 196 -16.74 11.22 11.46
N ARG A 197 -17.56 10.18 11.33
CA ARG A 197 -19.03 10.24 11.17
C ARG A 197 -19.77 9.59 12.33
N LEU A 198 -19.08 9.10 13.34
CA LEU A 198 -19.71 8.46 14.50
C LEU A 198 -20.13 9.50 15.56
N GLU A 199 -19.50 10.66 15.55
CA GLU A 199 -19.76 11.76 16.49
C GLU A 199 -20.78 12.80 15.98
N ASN A 200 -21.42 12.54 14.81
CA ASN A 200 -22.44 13.42 14.21
C ASN A 200 -23.85 12.82 14.34
#